data_27d0323868915928835490c717929578
#
_entry.id   27d0323868915928835490c717929578
#
_cell.length_a   1.000
_cell.length_b   1.000
_cell.length_c   1.000
_cell.angle_alpha   90.00
_cell.angle_beta   90.00
_cell.angle_gamma   90.00
#
_symmetry.space_group_name_H-M   'P 1'
#
loop_
_entity.id
_entity.type
_entity.pdbx_description
1 polymer ?
#
loop_
_entity_poly.entity_id
_entity_poly.type
_entity_poly.pdbx_seq_one_letter_code
_entity_poly.pdbx_strand_id
1 'polypeptide(L)'
;MKRLWIYMAACLFSASAFGQDKPKIDSSYANWYYEGRMELYAQLNDQPADILFLGNSITERGEWHELLPGRKVANRGIGGDNTFGVLARLDGVISQRPKKIFLLIGINDIGRGLPVDVILNNYRRILEKLSKGLPKTKIIVESVLPMNESKLAYDYLKNKADKVKALNEGIEKLASEFRLTYLNLHELFADENGALKAEYTKDGIHVLPGAYVDWVNWLKKKKQL
;
A
#
# COMPACT_ATOMS: atom_id res chain seq x y z
N MET A 1 -33.00 76.37 17.70
CA MET A 1 -33.05 75.10 16.95
C MET A 1 -31.64 74.51 16.96
N LYS A 2 -31.39 73.53 17.87
CA LYS A 2 -30.05 72.88 17.98
C LYS A 2 -30.04 71.61 17.11
N ARG A 3 -29.20 71.54 16.06
CA ARG A 3 -29.01 70.34 15.24
C ARG A 3 -28.06 69.40 15.94
N LEU A 4 -28.56 68.19 16.25
CA LEU A 4 -27.81 67.06 16.86
C LEU A 4 -27.17 66.26 15.71
N TRP A 5 -25.82 66.18 15.66
CA TRP A 5 -25.09 65.33 14.73
C TRP A 5 -24.81 63.99 15.41
N ILE A 6 -25.39 62.90 14.85
CA ILE A 6 -25.13 61.54 15.27
C ILE A 6 -23.96 61.04 14.41
N TYR A 7 -22.82 60.79 15.05
CA TYR A 7 -21.71 60.08 14.40
C TYR A 7 -21.94 58.58 14.54
N MET A 8 -22.15 57.90 13.41
CA MET A 8 -22.26 56.48 13.33
C MET A 8 -20.83 55.92 13.10
N ALA A 9 -20.24 55.34 14.13
CA ALA A 9 -18.93 54.65 14.04
C ALA A 9 -19.13 53.29 13.41
N ALA A 10 -18.66 53.09 12.19
CA ALA A 10 -18.63 51.81 11.53
C ALA A 10 -17.43 51.01 12.05
N CYS A 11 -17.66 49.99 12.90
CA CYS A 11 -16.66 49.03 13.26
C CYS A 11 -16.42 48.05 12.11
N LEU A 12 -15.30 48.23 11.42
CA LEU A 12 -14.79 47.26 10.45
C LEU A 12 -14.18 46.04 11.20
N PHE A 13 -14.94 44.96 11.26
CA PHE A 13 -14.39 43.67 11.70
C PHE A 13 -13.53 43.09 10.56
N SER A 14 -12.22 43.21 10.71
CA SER A 14 -11.26 42.49 9.87
C SER A 14 -11.27 41.00 10.28
N ALA A 15 -11.96 40.17 9.51
CA ALA A 15 -11.87 38.74 9.65
C ALA A 15 -10.48 38.28 9.14
N SER A 16 -9.54 38.08 10.06
CA SER A 16 -8.27 37.41 9.76
C SER A 16 -8.59 35.95 9.44
N ALA A 17 -8.60 35.60 8.15
CA ALA A 17 -8.63 34.23 7.71
C ALA A 17 -7.28 33.58 8.09
N PHE A 18 -7.23 32.88 9.21
CA PHE A 18 -6.13 31.96 9.50
C PHE A 18 -6.17 30.85 8.48
N GLY A 19 -5.38 30.96 7.43
CA GLY A 19 -5.09 29.84 6.56
C GLY A 19 -4.41 28.77 7.40
N GLN A 20 -5.11 27.68 7.72
CA GLN A 20 -4.46 26.49 8.27
C GLN A 20 -3.54 25.96 7.20
N ASP A 21 -2.23 26.10 7.42
CA ASP A 21 -1.22 25.42 6.59
C ASP A 21 -1.53 23.92 6.63
N LYS A 22 -1.87 23.36 5.48
CA LYS A 22 -2.09 21.92 5.37
C LYS A 22 -0.78 21.23 5.77
N PRO A 23 -0.81 20.21 6.64
CA PRO A 23 0.38 19.51 7.06
C PRO A 23 1.13 19.00 5.83
N LYS A 24 2.45 19.26 5.78
CA LYS A 24 3.31 18.82 4.68
C LYS A 24 3.30 17.29 4.62
N ILE A 25 2.91 16.75 3.47
CA ILE A 25 2.89 15.30 3.23
C ILE A 25 4.33 14.80 3.13
N ASP A 26 4.70 13.81 3.95
CA ASP A 26 5.98 13.10 3.85
C ASP A 26 5.92 12.11 2.68
N SER A 27 6.45 12.51 1.53
CA SER A 27 6.55 11.69 0.32
C SER A 27 7.87 10.93 0.20
N SER A 28 8.71 10.94 1.23
CA SER A 28 10.02 10.28 1.21
C SER A 28 9.86 8.76 1.09
N TYR A 29 10.72 8.12 0.32
CA TYR A 29 10.79 6.66 0.15
C TYR A 29 12.23 6.18 -0.07
N ALA A 30 13.05 6.96 -0.78
CA ALA A 30 14.41 6.58 -1.14
C ALA A 30 15.33 6.56 0.09
N ASN A 31 16.12 5.52 0.18
CA ASN A 31 17.21 5.34 1.11
C ASN A 31 18.21 4.34 0.51
N TRP A 32 19.37 4.14 1.15
CA TRP A 32 20.42 3.25 0.65
C TRP A 32 19.91 1.82 0.32
N TYR A 33 18.94 1.31 1.12
CA TYR A 33 18.38 -0.02 0.90
C TYR A 33 17.49 -0.07 -0.34
N TYR A 34 16.58 0.91 -0.46
CA TYR A 34 15.73 1.05 -1.63
C TYR A 34 16.57 1.19 -2.91
N GLU A 35 17.60 2.04 -2.89
CA GLU A 35 18.49 2.27 -4.04
C GLU A 35 19.23 0.98 -4.44
N GLY A 36 19.80 0.25 -3.47
CA GLY A 36 20.45 -1.03 -3.75
C GLY A 36 19.49 -2.08 -4.33
N ARG A 37 18.22 -2.11 -3.86
CA ARG A 37 17.19 -2.98 -4.47
C ARG A 37 16.86 -2.55 -5.89
N MET A 38 16.82 -1.25 -6.16
CA MET A 38 16.57 -0.72 -7.51
C MET A 38 17.71 -1.04 -8.48
N GLU A 39 18.97 -0.95 -8.03
CA GLU A 39 20.13 -1.38 -8.83
C GLU A 39 20.06 -2.87 -9.21
N LEU A 40 19.72 -3.74 -8.23
CA LEU A 40 19.51 -5.16 -8.50
C LEU A 40 18.36 -5.38 -9.50
N TYR A 41 17.22 -4.70 -9.31
CA TYR A 41 16.07 -4.88 -10.20
C TYR A 41 16.36 -4.40 -11.62
N ALA A 42 17.16 -3.34 -11.80
CA ALA A 42 17.59 -2.88 -13.10
C ALA A 42 18.36 -3.98 -13.87
N GLN A 43 19.21 -4.76 -13.18
CA GLN A 43 19.94 -5.88 -13.77
C GLN A 43 19.04 -7.09 -14.09
N LEU A 44 17.88 -7.20 -13.41
CA LEU A 44 16.94 -8.32 -13.57
C LEU A 44 15.75 -7.99 -14.49
N ASN A 45 15.64 -6.76 -14.98
CA ASN A 45 14.46 -6.32 -15.75
C ASN A 45 14.27 -7.07 -17.09
N ASP A 46 15.35 -7.58 -17.67
CA ASP A 46 15.29 -8.36 -18.91
C ASP A 46 14.91 -9.83 -18.69
N GLN A 47 14.79 -10.26 -17.45
CA GLN A 47 14.34 -11.62 -17.11
C GLN A 47 12.81 -11.69 -17.15
N PRO A 48 12.22 -12.48 -18.07
CA PRO A 48 10.77 -12.57 -18.16
C PRO A 48 10.18 -13.23 -16.93
N ALA A 49 9.15 -12.63 -16.35
CA ALA A 49 8.36 -13.21 -15.27
C ALA A 49 6.91 -13.37 -15.74
N ASP A 50 6.33 -14.54 -15.46
CA ASP A 50 4.89 -14.75 -15.67
C ASP A 50 4.08 -14.15 -14.53
N ILE A 51 4.62 -14.23 -13.30
CA ILE A 51 4.00 -13.75 -12.06
C ILE A 51 4.95 -12.79 -11.38
N LEU A 52 4.47 -11.61 -11.01
CA LEU A 52 5.23 -10.60 -10.30
C LEU A 52 4.50 -10.20 -9.01
N PHE A 53 5.20 -10.32 -7.88
CA PHE A 53 4.73 -9.83 -6.59
C PHE A 53 5.36 -8.45 -6.32
N LEU A 54 4.51 -7.41 -6.21
CA LEU A 54 4.89 -6.01 -6.03
C LEU A 54 4.45 -5.52 -4.66
N GLY A 55 5.36 -4.97 -3.86
CA GLY A 55 5.00 -4.49 -2.53
C GLY A 55 6.19 -4.08 -1.66
N ASN A 56 6.00 -4.19 -0.36
CA ASN A 56 6.97 -3.83 0.67
C ASN A 56 7.71 -5.04 1.26
N SER A 57 8.14 -4.95 2.54
CA SER A 57 8.83 -6.04 3.25
C SER A 57 8.01 -7.34 3.36
N ILE A 58 6.68 -7.24 3.45
CA ILE A 58 5.82 -8.43 3.49
C ILE A 58 5.93 -9.18 2.17
N THR A 59 5.93 -8.48 1.04
CA THR A 59 6.16 -9.10 -0.27
C THR A 59 7.61 -9.58 -0.42
N GLU A 60 8.58 -8.79 0.01
CA GLU A 60 10.01 -9.08 -0.13
C GLU A 60 10.41 -10.38 0.56
N ARG A 61 9.89 -10.65 1.77
CA ARG A 61 10.23 -11.84 2.58
C ARG A 61 9.63 -13.14 2.07
N GLY A 62 8.72 -13.08 1.08
CA GLY A 62 8.16 -14.28 0.46
C GLY A 62 9.15 -14.95 -0.49
N GLU A 63 9.47 -16.22 -0.21
CA GLU A 63 10.27 -17.05 -1.12
C GLU A 63 9.40 -17.57 -2.29
N TRP A 64 8.85 -16.63 -3.06
CA TRP A 64 7.81 -16.89 -4.06
C TRP A 64 8.21 -17.91 -5.12
N HIS A 65 9.46 -17.93 -5.56
CA HIS A 65 9.92 -18.87 -6.57
C HIS A 65 10.06 -20.28 -6.00
N GLU A 66 10.43 -20.45 -4.72
CA GLU A 66 10.42 -21.72 -4.03
C GLU A 66 8.99 -22.25 -3.79
N LEU A 67 8.07 -21.33 -3.44
CA LEU A 67 6.67 -21.65 -3.18
C LEU A 67 5.88 -21.95 -4.46
N LEU A 68 6.39 -21.54 -5.63
CA LEU A 68 5.78 -21.71 -6.95
C LEU A 68 6.75 -22.39 -7.93
N PRO A 69 7.19 -23.63 -7.64
CA PRO A 69 8.17 -24.33 -8.47
C PRO A 69 7.64 -24.47 -9.92
N GLY A 70 8.55 -24.31 -10.88
CA GLY A 70 8.21 -24.40 -12.30
C GLY A 70 7.52 -23.17 -12.88
N ARG A 71 7.29 -22.12 -12.08
CA ARG A 71 6.78 -20.83 -12.55
C ARG A 71 7.90 -19.80 -12.67
N LYS A 72 7.80 -18.91 -13.64
CA LYS A 72 8.68 -17.72 -13.74
C LYS A 72 8.13 -16.63 -12.83
N VAL A 73 8.69 -16.50 -11.65
CA VAL A 73 8.22 -15.57 -10.62
C VAL A 73 9.25 -14.49 -10.36
N ALA A 74 8.82 -13.23 -10.29
CA ALA A 74 9.62 -12.10 -9.86
C ALA A 74 9.11 -11.56 -8.51
N ASN A 75 10.00 -11.49 -7.52
CA ASN A 75 9.76 -10.75 -6.29
C ASN A 75 10.24 -9.31 -6.49
N ARG A 76 9.32 -8.37 -6.38
CA ARG A 76 9.55 -6.91 -6.45
C ARG A 76 9.08 -6.22 -5.18
N GLY A 77 9.24 -6.91 -4.04
CA GLY A 77 9.10 -6.32 -2.71
C GLY A 77 10.34 -5.54 -2.30
N ILE A 78 10.17 -4.43 -1.57
CA ILE A 78 11.27 -3.65 -0.96
C ILE A 78 10.90 -3.32 0.49
N GLY A 79 11.78 -3.70 1.43
CA GLY A 79 11.60 -3.40 2.85
C GLY A 79 11.42 -1.90 3.11
N GLY A 80 10.38 -1.54 3.88
CA GLY A 80 10.09 -0.14 4.21
C GLY A 80 9.43 0.68 3.09
N ASP A 81 9.21 0.10 1.90
CA ASP A 81 8.60 0.80 0.76
C ASP A 81 7.16 1.21 1.04
N ASN A 82 6.77 2.32 0.44
CA ASN A 82 5.44 2.93 0.53
C ASN A 82 4.86 3.19 -0.87
N THR A 83 3.67 3.76 -0.93
CA THR A 83 2.99 4.01 -2.21
C THR A 83 3.75 4.98 -3.12
N PHE A 84 4.53 5.93 -2.58
CA PHE A 84 5.38 6.82 -3.38
C PHE A 84 6.54 6.08 -4.01
N GLY A 85 7.21 5.17 -3.25
CA GLY A 85 8.30 4.36 -3.78
C GLY A 85 7.84 3.38 -4.85
N VAL A 86 6.68 2.73 -4.67
CA VAL A 86 6.08 1.89 -5.72
C VAL A 86 5.82 2.72 -6.98
N LEU A 87 5.24 3.93 -6.86
CA LEU A 87 5.00 4.83 -8.00
C LEU A 87 6.28 5.16 -8.76
N ALA A 88 7.36 5.44 -8.04
CA ALA A 88 8.64 5.83 -8.63
C ALA A 88 9.27 4.70 -9.47
N ARG A 89 8.98 3.42 -9.18
CA ARG A 89 9.60 2.25 -9.84
C ARG A 89 8.69 1.49 -10.80
N LEU A 90 7.49 1.99 -11.10
CA LEU A 90 6.54 1.28 -11.96
C LEU A 90 7.05 1.07 -13.39
N ASP A 91 7.90 1.94 -13.94
CA ASP A 91 8.41 1.78 -15.28
C ASP A 91 9.24 0.49 -15.43
N GLY A 92 10.06 0.16 -14.42
CA GLY A 92 10.78 -1.10 -14.35
C GLY A 92 9.88 -2.33 -14.20
N VAL A 93 8.71 -2.20 -13.52
CA VAL A 93 7.71 -3.26 -13.44
C VAL A 93 7.01 -3.45 -14.80
N ILE A 94 6.66 -2.36 -15.47
CA ILE A 94 5.96 -2.37 -16.75
C ILE A 94 6.85 -2.95 -17.86
N SER A 95 8.16 -2.66 -17.85
CA SER A 95 9.10 -3.19 -18.85
C SER A 95 9.19 -4.72 -18.83
N GLN A 96 8.97 -5.37 -17.69
CA GLN A 96 8.99 -6.83 -17.54
C GLN A 96 7.78 -7.54 -18.18
N ARG A 97 6.71 -6.82 -18.47
CA ARG A 97 5.47 -7.35 -19.11
C ARG A 97 4.97 -8.65 -18.48
N PRO A 98 4.80 -8.75 -17.16
CA PRO A 98 4.32 -9.95 -16.52
C PRO A 98 2.89 -10.28 -16.96
N LYS A 99 2.53 -11.58 -16.95
CA LYS A 99 1.15 -12.02 -17.23
C LYS A 99 0.21 -11.69 -16.05
N LYS A 100 0.78 -11.62 -14.85
CA LYS A 100 0.04 -11.41 -13.60
C LYS A 100 0.86 -10.59 -12.61
N ILE A 101 0.21 -9.63 -11.93
CA ILE A 101 0.78 -8.86 -10.84
C ILE A 101 -0.08 -9.04 -9.59
N PHE A 102 0.55 -9.33 -8.45
CA PHE A 102 -0.03 -9.20 -7.12
C PHE A 102 0.54 -7.92 -6.47
N LEU A 103 -0.33 -7.00 -6.07
CA LEU A 103 0.04 -5.72 -5.48
C LEU A 103 -0.41 -5.65 -4.03
N LEU A 104 0.53 -5.54 -3.09
CA LEU A 104 0.32 -5.35 -1.66
C LEU A 104 1.21 -4.22 -1.13
N ILE A 105 0.64 -3.07 -0.76
CA ILE A 105 1.36 -1.90 -0.25
C ILE A 105 0.45 -1.09 0.68
N GLY A 106 1.00 -0.23 1.57
CA GLY A 106 0.22 0.74 2.34
C GLY A 106 0.47 0.73 3.85
N ILE A 107 0.98 -0.36 4.44
CA ILE A 107 1.22 -0.41 5.89
C ILE A 107 2.28 0.61 6.34
N ASN A 108 3.32 0.84 5.52
CA ASN A 108 4.35 1.82 5.82
C ASN A 108 3.86 3.25 5.67
N ASP A 109 2.94 3.50 4.73
CA ASP A 109 2.24 4.78 4.59
C ASP A 109 1.45 5.09 5.87
N ILE A 110 0.66 4.12 6.35
CA ILE A 110 -0.08 4.21 7.63
C ILE A 110 0.90 4.43 8.79
N GLY A 111 2.01 3.70 8.82
CA GLY A 111 3.07 3.84 9.84
C GLY A 111 3.62 5.27 9.90
N ARG A 112 3.89 5.88 8.76
CA ARG A 112 4.37 7.26 8.61
C ARG A 112 3.30 8.32 8.91
N GLY A 113 2.07 7.90 9.20
CA GLY A 113 0.97 8.81 9.52
C GLY A 113 0.35 9.49 8.32
N LEU A 114 0.58 9.00 7.10
CA LEU A 114 -0.04 9.56 5.92
C LEU A 114 -1.58 9.47 6.02
N PRO A 115 -2.30 10.52 5.58
CA PRO A 115 -3.75 10.46 5.44
C PRO A 115 -4.19 9.38 4.45
N VAL A 116 -5.28 8.69 4.73
CA VAL A 116 -5.78 7.58 3.91
C VAL A 116 -6.12 8.03 2.49
N ASP A 117 -6.64 9.24 2.32
CA ASP A 117 -6.94 9.83 1.01
C ASP A 117 -5.68 10.05 0.15
N VAL A 118 -4.55 10.43 0.77
CA VAL A 118 -3.26 10.55 0.09
C VAL A 118 -2.78 9.18 -0.39
N ILE A 119 -2.90 8.15 0.45
CA ILE A 119 -2.53 6.77 0.10
C ILE A 119 -3.41 6.26 -1.06
N LEU A 120 -4.71 6.47 -0.98
CA LEU A 120 -5.67 6.08 -2.02
C LEU A 120 -5.44 6.83 -3.34
N ASN A 121 -5.06 8.11 -3.28
CA ASN A 121 -4.68 8.86 -4.48
C ASN A 121 -3.43 8.24 -5.15
N ASN A 122 -2.44 7.82 -4.37
CA ASN A 122 -1.29 7.11 -4.90
C ASN A 122 -1.68 5.74 -5.48
N TYR A 123 -2.56 4.99 -4.81
CA TYR A 123 -3.10 3.74 -5.35
C TYR A 123 -3.77 3.95 -6.70
N ARG A 124 -4.63 4.96 -6.84
CA ARG A 124 -5.27 5.31 -8.11
C ARG A 124 -4.22 5.51 -9.21
N ARG A 125 -3.20 6.32 -8.96
CA ARG A 125 -2.11 6.58 -9.91
C ARG A 125 -1.32 5.31 -10.26
N ILE A 126 -1.09 4.41 -9.27
CA ILE A 126 -0.45 3.10 -9.49
C ILE A 126 -1.31 2.26 -10.44
N LEU A 127 -2.60 2.12 -10.15
CA LEU A 127 -3.52 1.31 -10.94
C LEU A 127 -3.71 1.87 -12.36
N GLU A 128 -3.83 3.19 -12.51
CA GLU A 128 -3.86 3.87 -13.82
C GLU A 128 -2.62 3.55 -14.65
N LYS A 129 -1.44 3.74 -14.06
CA LYS A 129 -0.16 3.52 -14.77
C LYS A 129 0.03 2.05 -15.13
N LEU A 130 -0.28 1.12 -14.23
CA LEU A 130 -0.21 -0.32 -14.49
C LEU A 130 -1.23 -0.75 -15.56
N SER A 131 -2.48 -0.36 -15.45
CA SER A 131 -3.54 -0.73 -16.41
C SER A 131 -3.26 -0.19 -17.82
N LYS A 132 -2.75 1.04 -17.91
CA LYS A 132 -2.38 1.65 -19.18
C LYS A 132 -1.13 0.99 -19.81
N GLY A 133 -0.10 0.74 -18.97
CA GLY A 133 1.17 0.18 -19.42
C GLY A 133 1.09 -1.32 -19.72
N LEU A 134 0.16 -2.02 -19.08
CA LEU A 134 0.04 -3.48 -19.10
C LEU A 134 -1.41 -3.95 -19.40
N PRO A 135 -2.00 -3.60 -20.56
CA PRO A 135 -3.43 -3.84 -20.83
C PRO A 135 -3.82 -5.32 -20.92
N LYS A 136 -2.82 -6.23 -21.03
CA LYS A 136 -3.03 -7.68 -21.10
C LYS A 136 -2.68 -8.41 -19.79
N THR A 137 -2.14 -7.70 -18.81
CA THR A 137 -1.73 -8.27 -17.51
C THR A 137 -2.92 -8.37 -16.57
N LYS A 138 -3.06 -9.50 -15.92
CA LYS A 138 -4.03 -9.64 -14.83
C LYS A 138 -3.46 -8.98 -13.57
N ILE A 139 -4.00 -7.82 -13.20
CA ILE A 139 -3.63 -7.11 -11.97
C ILE A 139 -4.56 -7.57 -10.85
N ILE A 140 -3.96 -8.02 -9.76
CA ILE A 140 -4.63 -8.49 -8.54
C ILE A 140 -4.18 -7.57 -7.42
N VAL A 141 -5.13 -6.86 -6.84
CA VAL A 141 -4.92 -5.93 -5.73
C VAL A 141 -5.25 -6.66 -4.44
N GLU A 142 -4.28 -6.74 -3.55
CA GLU A 142 -4.44 -7.41 -2.26
C GLU A 142 -4.67 -6.38 -1.16
N SER A 143 -5.53 -6.70 -0.19
CA SER A 143 -5.70 -5.85 0.99
C SER A 143 -4.39 -5.77 1.79
N VAL A 144 -4.15 -4.66 2.47
CA VAL A 144 -3.15 -4.58 3.54
C VAL A 144 -3.53 -5.60 4.61
N LEU A 145 -2.55 -6.34 5.13
CA LEU A 145 -2.77 -7.36 6.15
C LEU A 145 -3.29 -6.75 7.46
N PRO A 146 -4.03 -7.51 8.28
CA PRO A 146 -4.32 -7.12 9.64
C PRO A 146 -3.02 -6.98 10.45
N MET A 147 -3.07 -6.25 11.55
CA MET A 147 -1.98 -6.14 12.52
C MET A 147 -2.34 -6.89 13.79
N ASN A 148 -1.32 -7.38 14.52
CA ASN A 148 -1.50 -7.91 15.86
C ASN A 148 -0.91 -6.94 16.88
N GLU A 149 -1.72 -6.08 17.48
CA GLU A 149 -1.25 -5.04 18.39
C GLU A 149 -0.63 -5.59 19.67
N SER A 150 -1.01 -6.79 20.10
CA SER A 150 -0.43 -7.43 21.30
C SER A 150 1.03 -7.88 21.09
N LYS A 151 1.45 -8.04 19.84
CA LYS A 151 2.82 -8.43 19.45
C LYS A 151 3.57 -7.32 18.72
N LEU A 152 2.98 -6.14 18.61
CA LEU A 152 3.48 -5.07 17.77
C LEU A 152 4.83 -4.53 18.26
N ALA A 153 5.89 -4.77 17.49
CA ALA A 153 7.24 -4.27 17.76
C ALA A 153 7.47 -2.82 17.29
N TYR A 154 6.49 -2.21 16.65
CA TYR A 154 6.59 -0.90 15.99
C TYR A 154 5.60 0.09 16.60
N ASP A 155 6.05 0.90 17.53
CA ASP A 155 5.20 1.87 18.25
C ASP A 155 4.46 2.83 17.31
N TYR A 156 5.06 3.19 16.20
CA TYR A 156 4.46 4.07 15.21
C TYR A 156 3.24 3.47 14.48
N LEU A 157 2.95 2.18 14.65
CA LEU A 157 1.76 1.50 14.12
C LEU A 157 0.66 1.30 15.16
N LYS A 158 0.91 1.54 16.43
CA LYS A 158 -0.11 1.38 17.50
C LYS A 158 -1.35 2.22 17.22
N ASN A 159 -2.52 1.66 17.55
CA ASN A 159 -3.84 2.29 17.38
C ASN A 159 -4.14 2.73 15.93
N LYS A 160 -3.64 2.00 14.93
CA LYS A 160 -3.87 2.31 13.51
C LYS A 160 -4.68 1.25 12.76
N ALA A 161 -5.25 0.27 13.45
CA ALA A 161 -6.08 -0.77 12.83
C ALA A 161 -7.27 -0.18 12.04
N ASP A 162 -7.94 0.85 12.58
CA ASP A 162 -9.04 1.53 11.88
C ASP A 162 -8.59 2.21 10.57
N LYS A 163 -7.37 2.74 10.54
CA LYS A 163 -6.80 3.32 9.30
C LYS A 163 -6.52 2.24 8.26
N VAL A 164 -6.04 1.06 8.67
CA VAL A 164 -5.85 -0.09 7.78
C VAL A 164 -7.20 -0.53 7.21
N LYS A 165 -8.23 -0.62 8.05
CA LYS A 165 -9.60 -0.94 7.61
C LYS A 165 -10.11 0.07 6.57
N ALA A 166 -10.06 1.36 6.90
CA ALA A 166 -10.49 2.43 5.99
C ALA A 166 -9.69 2.44 4.67
N LEU A 167 -8.39 2.16 4.74
CA LEU A 167 -7.56 2.02 3.53
C LEU A 167 -8.01 0.83 2.68
N ASN A 168 -8.26 -0.34 3.27
CA ASN A 168 -8.70 -1.53 2.56
C ASN A 168 -10.07 -1.33 1.88
N GLU A 169 -11.02 -0.68 2.55
CA GLU A 169 -12.31 -0.31 1.95
C GLU A 169 -12.13 0.61 0.73
N GLY A 170 -11.18 1.55 0.80
CA GLY A 170 -10.84 2.43 -0.32
C GLY A 170 -10.15 1.68 -1.46
N ILE A 171 -9.21 0.76 -1.16
CA ILE A 171 -8.53 -0.07 -2.16
C ILE A 171 -9.53 -0.97 -2.90
N GLU A 172 -10.47 -1.59 -2.18
CA GLU A 172 -11.52 -2.41 -2.79
C GLU A 172 -12.38 -1.61 -3.78
N LYS A 173 -12.79 -0.40 -3.39
CA LYS A 173 -13.54 0.51 -4.27
C LYS A 173 -12.72 0.86 -5.52
N LEU A 174 -11.45 1.20 -5.37
CA LEU A 174 -10.56 1.48 -6.50
C LEU A 174 -10.41 0.26 -7.41
N ALA A 175 -10.18 -0.93 -6.86
CA ALA A 175 -10.09 -2.15 -7.64
C ALA A 175 -11.37 -2.39 -8.47
N SER A 176 -12.54 -2.15 -7.87
CA SER A 176 -13.85 -2.22 -8.57
C SER A 176 -13.95 -1.19 -9.69
N GLU A 177 -13.58 0.08 -9.45
CA GLU A 177 -13.60 1.14 -10.47
C GLU A 177 -12.74 0.78 -11.69
N PHE A 178 -11.56 0.21 -11.45
CA PHE A 178 -10.64 -0.24 -12.51
C PHE A 178 -10.98 -1.62 -13.08
N ARG A 179 -12.04 -2.29 -12.59
CA ARG A 179 -12.44 -3.67 -12.97
C ARG A 179 -11.32 -4.69 -12.76
N LEU A 180 -10.56 -4.52 -11.68
CA LEU A 180 -9.47 -5.39 -11.27
C LEU A 180 -9.94 -6.40 -10.22
N THR A 181 -9.20 -7.50 -10.08
CA THR A 181 -9.44 -8.46 -9.01
C THR A 181 -8.97 -7.90 -7.67
N TYR A 182 -9.85 -7.82 -6.67
CA TYR A 182 -9.49 -7.54 -5.29
C TYR A 182 -9.46 -8.84 -4.48
N LEU A 183 -8.46 -9.01 -3.62
CA LEU A 183 -8.35 -10.13 -2.69
C LEU A 183 -8.26 -9.61 -1.26
N ASN A 184 -9.26 -9.94 -0.47
CA ASN A 184 -9.28 -9.61 0.95
C ASN A 184 -8.45 -10.63 1.73
N LEU A 185 -7.20 -10.30 2.04
CA LEU A 185 -6.28 -11.18 2.78
C LEU A 185 -6.67 -11.37 4.26
N HIS A 186 -7.59 -10.54 4.81
CA HIS A 186 -8.13 -10.77 6.15
C HIS A 186 -8.86 -12.12 6.25
N GLU A 187 -9.44 -12.64 5.16
CA GLU A 187 -10.03 -13.98 5.14
C GLU A 187 -9.03 -15.09 5.52
N LEU A 188 -7.76 -14.88 5.23
CA LEU A 188 -6.69 -15.84 5.54
C LEU A 188 -6.00 -15.51 6.85
N PHE A 189 -5.65 -14.24 7.05
CA PHE A 189 -4.69 -13.80 8.06
C PHE A 189 -5.32 -13.33 9.36
N ALA A 190 -6.60 -12.90 9.36
CA ALA A 190 -7.26 -12.41 10.57
C ALA A 190 -7.74 -13.56 11.47
N ASP A 191 -7.63 -13.37 12.78
CA ASP A 191 -8.30 -14.16 13.79
C ASP A 191 -9.78 -13.70 13.95
N GLU A 192 -10.48 -14.26 14.92
CA GLU A 192 -11.87 -13.93 15.24
C GLU A 192 -12.10 -12.47 15.66
N ASN A 193 -11.06 -11.81 16.15
CA ASN A 193 -11.07 -10.40 16.55
C ASN A 193 -10.61 -9.45 15.44
N GLY A 194 -10.29 -9.98 14.26
CA GLY A 194 -9.79 -9.22 13.13
C GLY A 194 -8.30 -8.84 13.22
N ALA A 195 -7.57 -9.34 14.21
CA ALA A 195 -6.13 -9.16 14.36
C ALA A 195 -5.36 -10.20 13.55
N LEU A 196 -4.12 -9.88 13.15
CA LEU A 196 -3.22 -10.87 12.54
C LEU A 196 -3.02 -12.04 13.51
N LYS A 197 -3.30 -13.25 13.03
CA LYS A 197 -3.17 -14.49 13.82
C LYS A 197 -1.82 -14.55 14.53
N ALA A 198 -1.85 -14.83 15.82
CA ALA A 198 -0.68 -14.80 16.68
C ALA A 198 0.41 -15.82 16.26
N GLU A 199 0.01 -16.94 15.67
CA GLU A 199 0.92 -17.97 15.14
C GLU A 199 1.59 -17.54 13.83
N TYR A 200 1.04 -16.55 13.12
CA TYR A 200 1.59 -16.07 11.87
C TYR A 200 2.61 -14.95 12.02
N THR A 201 2.78 -14.38 13.21
CA THR A 201 3.67 -13.23 13.39
C THR A 201 4.48 -13.27 14.70
N LYS A 202 5.67 -12.66 14.69
CA LYS A 202 6.48 -12.39 15.88
C LYS A 202 6.49 -10.91 16.26
N ASP A 203 6.32 -10.02 15.29
CA ASP A 203 6.45 -8.57 15.44
C ASP A 203 5.15 -7.79 15.17
N GLY A 204 4.04 -8.50 14.96
CA GLY A 204 2.70 -7.94 14.80
C GLY A 204 2.33 -7.50 13.38
N ILE A 205 3.28 -7.53 12.42
CA ILE A 205 3.02 -7.12 11.02
C ILE A 205 3.62 -8.04 9.96
N HIS A 206 4.83 -8.56 10.18
CA HIS A 206 5.47 -9.46 9.23
C HIS A 206 5.00 -10.90 9.49
N VAL A 207 4.81 -11.63 8.40
CA VAL A 207 4.35 -13.01 8.51
C VAL A 207 5.50 -14.00 8.47
N LEU A 208 5.33 -15.12 9.18
CA LEU A 208 6.30 -16.21 9.29
C LEU A 208 6.27 -17.08 8.01
N PRO A 209 7.34 -17.88 7.77
CA PRO A 209 7.44 -18.71 6.55
C PRO A 209 6.22 -19.59 6.30
N GLY A 210 5.66 -20.24 7.33
CA GLY A 210 4.46 -21.09 7.20
C GLY A 210 3.24 -20.34 6.68
N ALA A 211 3.09 -19.06 7.05
CA ALA A 211 1.99 -18.22 6.58
C ALA A 211 2.07 -17.92 5.06
N TYR A 212 3.27 -17.88 4.47
CA TYR A 212 3.42 -17.76 3.02
C TYR A 212 3.00 -19.03 2.29
N VAL A 213 3.24 -20.21 2.88
CA VAL A 213 2.74 -21.48 2.35
C VAL A 213 1.21 -21.46 2.32
N ASP A 214 0.58 -21.05 3.42
CA ASP A 214 -0.88 -20.93 3.50
C ASP A 214 -1.41 -19.88 2.52
N TRP A 215 -0.69 -18.76 2.34
CA TRP A 215 -1.06 -17.73 1.37
C TRP A 215 -1.06 -18.28 -0.07
N VAL A 216 -0.01 -18.98 -0.47
CA VAL A 216 0.05 -19.60 -1.80
C VAL A 216 -1.05 -20.65 -2.00
N ASN A 217 -1.30 -21.48 -0.98
CA ASN A 217 -2.38 -22.47 -1.04
C ASN A 217 -3.77 -21.79 -1.15
N TRP A 218 -3.98 -20.71 -0.42
CA TRP A 218 -5.20 -19.91 -0.50
C TRP A 218 -5.37 -19.26 -1.88
N LEU A 219 -4.30 -18.70 -2.46
CA LEU A 219 -4.31 -18.15 -3.82
C LEU A 219 -4.66 -19.21 -4.88
N LYS A 220 -4.14 -20.45 -4.74
CA LYS A 220 -4.51 -21.59 -5.59
C LYS A 220 -6.00 -21.92 -5.43
N LYS A 221 -6.50 -22.01 -4.20
CA LYS A 221 -7.93 -22.24 -3.91
C LYS A 221 -8.83 -21.16 -4.52
N LYS A 222 -8.40 -19.90 -4.48
CA LYS A 222 -9.10 -18.77 -5.13
C LYS A 222 -8.89 -18.71 -6.65
N LYS A 223 -8.21 -19.70 -7.26
CA LYS A 223 -7.90 -19.78 -8.70
C LYS A 223 -7.14 -18.57 -9.23
N GLN A 224 -6.25 -18.01 -8.41
CA GLN A 224 -5.43 -16.87 -8.78
C GLN A 224 -4.00 -17.28 -9.21
N LEU A 225 -3.60 -18.50 -8.89
CA LEU A 225 -2.31 -19.11 -9.29
C LEU A 225 -2.51 -20.30 -10.23
#